data_23dd074405b12b2f95dac4e59eb68276
#
_entry.id   23dd074405b12b2f95dac4e59eb68276
#
_cell.length_a   1.000
_cell.length_b   1.000
_cell.length_c   1.000
_cell.angle_alpha   90.00
_cell.angle_beta   90.00
_cell.angle_gamma   90.00
#
_symmetry.space_group_name_H-M   'P 1'
#
loop_
_entity.id
_entity.type
_entity.pdbx_description
1 polymer ?
#
loop_
_entity_poly.entity_id
_entity_poly.type
_entity_poly.pdbx_seq_one_letter_code
_entity_poly.pdbx_strand_id
1 'polypeptide(L)'
;MADADIASKSWDRPADASFEDWMNSRVARYETRRYDWDALKFQADYDPKYRRAQMRYVGTGGTGVAKDSNTVPAGGFTFSTMVIPAGNVGPSHIHIDVEEIFFVLRGKMKVICEKDGQTWEAVLGERDLISVPPGVYRTEINVGEEDALMCVMLGAPMPITPTYPPDSPLAKIKREAK
;
A
#
# COMPACT_ATOMS: atom_id res chain seq x y z
N MET A 1 8.77 5.03 -33.27
CA MET A 1 8.56 5.34 -31.83
C MET A 1 7.06 5.36 -31.68
N ALA A 2 6.49 4.31 -31.09
CA ALA A 2 5.06 4.28 -30.81
C ALA A 2 4.80 5.32 -29.71
N ASP A 3 3.98 6.32 -30.03
CA ASP A 3 3.33 7.14 -29.01
C ASP A 3 2.63 6.17 -28.07
N ALA A 4 3.17 6.05 -26.86
CA ALA A 4 2.42 5.44 -25.77
C ALA A 4 1.18 6.32 -25.65
N ASP A 5 0.05 5.77 -26.05
CA ASP A 5 -1.27 6.35 -25.86
C ASP A 5 -1.41 6.52 -24.35
N ILE A 6 -1.07 7.71 -23.88
CA ILE A 6 -1.16 8.04 -22.47
C ILE A 6 -2.65 8.14 -22.25
N ALA A 7 -3.23 7.00 -21.86
CA ALA A 7 -4.62 6.86 -21.46
C ALA A 7 -5.04 8.09 -20.67
N SER A 8 -6.24 8.64 -20.97
CA SER A 8 -6.79 9.86 -20.36
C SER A 8 -6.38 9.95 -18.92
N LYS A 9 -5.45 10.86 -18.64
CA LYS A 9 -4.73 10.82 -17.40
C LYS A 9 -5.69 11.27 -16.30
N SER A 10 -5.70 10.55 -15.22
CA SER A 10 -6.55 10.89 -14.06
C SER A 10 -6.31 12.33 -13.53
N TRP A 11 -5.29 13.02 -14.03
CA TRP A 11 -5.03 14.42 -13.77
C TRP A 11 -5.61 15.39 -14.79
N ASP A 12 -6.20 14.93 -15.89
CA ASP A 12 -6.85 15.80 -16.83
C ASP A 12 -8.18 16.31 -16.24
N ARG A 13 -8.44 17.60 -16.41
CA ARG A 13 -9.72 18.16 -15.99
C ARG A 13 -10.80 17.72 -16.98
N PRO A 14 -11.92 17.09 -16.52
CA PRO A 14 -13.06 16.82 -17.36
C PRO A 14 -13.59 18.10 -18.03
N ALA A 15 -13.99 18.01 -19.28
CA ALA A 15 -14.39 19.18 -20.07
C ALA A 15 -15.63 19.91 -19.48
N ASP A 16 -16.47 19.18 -18.79
CA ASP A 16 -17.72 19.65 -18.14
C ASP A 16 -17.53 20.09 -16.68
N ALA A 17 -16.35 19.84 -16.08
CA ALA A 17 -16.08 20.23 -14.70
C ALA A 17 -15.54 21.68 -14.62
N SER A 18 -16.00 22.43 -13.61
CA SER A 18 -15.37 23.69 -13.24
C SER A 18 -13.94 23.44 -12.71
N PHE A 19 -13.08 24.46 -12.74
CA PHE A 19 -11.76 24.36 -12.15
C PHE A 19 -11.84 24.09 -10.65
N GLU A 20 -12.78 24.72 -9.97
CA GLU A 20 -12.99 24.56 -8.52
C GLU A 20 -13.42 23.12 -8.18
N ASP A 21 -14.43 22.57 -8.89
CA ASP A 21 -14.88 21.20 -8.66
C ASP A 21 -13.78 20.18 -8.95
N TRP A 22 -13.04 20.40 -10.04
CA TRP A 22 -11.90 19.54 -10.36
C TRP A 22 -10.83 19.58 -9.26
N MET A 23 -10.46 20.76 -8.77
CA MET A 23 -9.48 20.89 -7.67
C MET A 23 -10.02 20.29 -6.37
N ASN A 24 -11.29 20.48 -6.05
CA ASN A 24 -11.92 19.84 -4.89
C ASN A 24 -11.89 18.31 -4.97
N SER A 25 -12.05 17.74 -6.16
CA SER A 25 -11.92 16.28 -6.38
C SER A 25 -10.50 15.74 -6.15
N ARG A 26 -9.50 16.63 -6.10
CA ARG A 26 -8.08 16.30 -5.85
C ARG A 26 -7.69 16.43 -4.37
N VAL A 27 -8.64 16.74 -3.49
CA VAL A 27 -8.38 16.89 -2.06
C VAL A 27 -8.91 15.68 -1.29
N ALA A 28 -8.00 14.98 -0.63
CA ALA A 28 -8.31 13.87 0.26
C ALA A 28 -8.27 14.36 1.72
N ARG A 29 -9.44 14.40 2.40
CA ARG A 29 -9.54 14.88 3.79
C ARG A 29 -9.58 13.73 4.77
N TYR A 30 -8.79 13.81 5.83
CA TYR A 30 -8.73 12.80 6.89
C TYR A 30 -10.07 12.57 7.56
N GLU A 31 -10.83 13.62 7.85
CA GLU A 31 -12.11 13.56 8.56
C GLU A 31 -13.20 12.76 7.83
N THR A 32 -13.10 12.66 6.50
CA THR A 32 -14.05 11.90 5.68
C THR A 32 -13.66 10.44 5.49
N ARG A 33 -12.50 10.02 6.02
CA ARG A 33 -11.94 8.68 5.82
C ARG A 33 -12.01 7.85 7.08
N ARG A 34 -11.93 6.53 6.87
CA ARG A 34 -11.85 5.54 7.95
C ARG A 34 -10.79 4.51 7.62
N TYR A 35 -10.16 3.95 8.63
CA TYR A 35 -9.29 2.81 8.47
C TYR A 35 -10.09 1.58 8.03
N ASP A 36 -9.67 1.00 6.93
CA ASP A 36 -10.22 -0.24 6.39
C ASP A 36 -9.46 -1.42 7.00
N TRP A 37 -10.06 -2.03 8.01
CA TRP A 37 -9.55 -3.22 8.68
C TRP A 37 -9.85 -4.52 7.91
N ASP A 38 -10.74 -4.44 6.90
CA ASP A 38 -11.21 -5.59 6.14
C ASP A 38 -10.44 -5.79 4.83
N ALA A 39 -9.71 -4.77 4.35
CA ALA A 39 -8.93 -4.88 3.12
C ALA A 39 -7.95 -6.08 3.14
N LEU A 40 -7.33 -6.32 4.30
CA LEU A 40 -6.35 -7.40 4.53
C LEU A 40 -6.85 -8.44 5.53
N LYS A 41 -8.16 -8.50 5.78
CA LYS A 41 -8.77 -9.40 6.76
C LYS A 41 -8.41 -10.87 6.53
N PHE A 42 -8.32 -11.32 5.29
CA PHE A 42 -7.95 -12.70 4.96
C PHE A 42 -6.59 -13.12 5.52
N GLN A 43 -5.66 -12.18 5.71
CA GLN A 43 -4.38 -12.44 6.35
C GLN A 43 -4.55 -12.57 7.86
N ALA A 44 -5.34 -11.68 8.47
CA ALA A 44 -5.63 -11.71 9.91
C ALA A 44 -6.48 -12.92 10.32
N ASP A 45 -7.33 -13.42 9.42
CA ASP A 45 -8.09 -14.66 9.63
C ASP A 45 -7.18 -15.90 9.65
N TYR A 46 -6.05 -15.85 8.94
CA TYR A 46 -5.03 -16.90 8.97
C TYR A 46 -4.15 -16.79 10.23
N ASP A 47 -3.62 -15.61 10.52
CA ASP A 47 -2.84 -15.32 11.73
C ASP A 47 -3.22 -13.92 12.25
N PRO A 48 -3.74 -13.81 13.48
CA PRO A 48 -4.10 -12.53 14.09
C PRO A 48 -2.98 -11.48 14.12
N LYS A 49 -1.71 -11.92 14.07
CA LYS A 49 -0.55 -11.02 13.98
C LYS A 49 -0.50 -10.23 12.68
N TYR A 50 -1.20 -10.68 11.65
CA TYR A 50 -1.26 -9.98 10.37
C TYR A 50 -2.35 -8.90 10.32
N ARG A 51 -3.05 -8.66 11.43
CA ARG A 51 -4.07 -7.62 11.51
C ARG A 51 -3.44 -6.25 11.41
N ARG A 52 -3.84 -5.50 10.38
CA ARG A 52 -3.48 -4.11 10.14
C ARG A 52 -4.55 -3.43 9.32
N ALA A 53 -4.57 -2.10 9.32
CA ALA A 53 -5.58 -1.35 8.59
C ALA A 53 -4.96 -0.35 7.62
N GLN A 54 -5.61 -0.19 6.49
CA GLN A 54 -5.25 0.77 5.46
C GLN A 54 -6.25 1.92 5.40
N MET A 55 -5.74 3.15 5.22
CA MET A 55 -6.54 4.30 4.86
C MET A 55 -6.02 4.84 3.53
N ARG A 56 -6.84 4.72 2.47
CA ARG A 56 -6.47 5.11 1.11
C ARG A 56 -6.70 6.59 0.88
N TYR A 57 -5.80 7.24 0.18
CA TYR A 57 -5.87 8.66 -0.21
C TYR A 57 -5.84 8.84 -1.71
N VAL A 58 -4.94 8.15 -2.42
CA VAL A 58 -4.81 8.20 -3.88
C VAL A 58 -4.90 6.78 -4.43
N GLY A 59 -5.90 6.52 -5.25
CA GLY A 59 -6.15 5.19 -5.81
C GLY A 59 -6.48 4.14 -4.75
N THR A 60 -6.55 2.88 -5.15
CA THR A 60 -6.96 1.77 -4.29
C THR A 60 -5.79 0.96 -3.69
N GLY A 61 -4.56 1.22 -4.14
CA GLY A 61 -3.37 0.50 -3.67
C GLY A 61 -3.30 -0.95 -4.18
N GLY A 62 -2.41 -1.74 -3.56
CA GLY A 62 -2.16 -3.15 -3.92
C GLY A 62 -2.96 -4.18 -3.10
N THR A 63 -3.99 -3.78 -2.35
CA THR A 63 -4.69 -4.68 -1.41
C THR A 63 -5.82 -5.50 -2.04
N GLY A 64 -6.07 -5.35 -3.35
CA GLY A 64 -7.14 -6.06 -4.06
C GLY A 64 -8.50 -5.38 -3.98
N VAL A 65 -8.60 -4.20 -3.38
CA VAL A 65 -9.81 -3.36 -3.41
C VAL A 65 -9.96 -2.75 -4.80
N ALA A 66 -11.01 -3.10 -5.53
CA ALA A 66 -11.18 -2.66 -6.91
C ALA A 66 -11.64 -1.20 -7.03
N LYS A 67 -12.45 -0.72 -6.08
CA LYS A 67 -13.02 0.63 -6.10
C LYS A 67 -13.06 1.23 -4.70
N ASP A 68 -12.71 2.50 -4.62
CA ASP A 68 -12.91 3.33 -3.44
C ASP A 68 -13.26 4.75 -3.91
N SER A 69 -14.54 5.09 -3.85
CA SER A 69 -15.04 6.39 -4.33
C SER A 69 -14.56 7.59 -3.48
N ASN A 70 -13.96 7.31 -2.32
CA ASN A 70 -13.45 8.34 -1.41
C ASN A 70 -11.94 8.55 -1.58
N THR A 71 -11.38 8.25 -2.74
CA THR A 71 -9.96 8.50 -3.04
C THR A 71 -9.80 9.48 -4.19
N VAL A 72 -8.70 10.21 -4.17
CA VAL A 72 -8.25 10.97 -5.33
C VAL A 72 -7.86 9.96 -6.43
N PRO A 73 -8.29 10.17 -7.68
CA PRO A 73 -7.88 9.30 -8.78
C PRO A 73 -6.34 9.24 -8.92
N ALA A 74 -5.81 8.04 -9.04
CA ALA A 74 -4.38 7.82 -9.20
C ALA A 74 -3.92 8.16 -10.63
N GLY A 75 -2.86 8.96 -10.76
CA GLY A 75 -2.26 9.31 -12.06
C GLY A 75 -0.98 8.55 -12.35
N GLY A 76 -0.09 8.45 -11.38
CA GLY A 76 1.22 7.80 -11.53
C GLY A 76 1.62 6.93 -10.35
N PHE A 77 0.89 7.03 -9.23
CA PHE A 77 1.16 6.27 -8.01
C PHE A 77 -0.13 6.10 -7.21
N THR A 78 -0.12 5.19 -6.25
CA THR A 78 -1.13 5.13 -5.19
C THR A 78 -0.53 5.56 -3.86
N PHE A 79 -1.35 6.12 -2.97
CA PHE A 79 -0.92 6.57 -1.66
C PHE A 79 -1.94 6.20 -0.59
N SER A 80 -1.45 5.60 0.48
CA SER A 80 -2.24 5.25 1.66
C SER A 80 -1.43 5.44 2.93
N THR A 81 -2.11 5.43 4.08
CA THR A 81 -1.47 5.19 5.37
C THR A 81 -1.88 3.83 5.92
N MET A 82 -0.96 3.20 6.64
CA MET A 82 -1.16 1.89 7.27
C MET A 82 -0.93 2.01 8.76
N VAL A 83 -1.88 1.51 9.54
CA VAL A 83 -1.72 1.30 10.98
C VAL A 83 -1.38 -0.17 11.20
N ILE A 84 -0.30 -0.40 11.93
CA ILE A 84 0.17 -1.74 12.33
C ILE A 84 0.22 -1.77 13.85
N PRO A 85 -0.66 -2.53 14.53
CA PRO A 85 -0.64 -2.65 15.99
C PRO A 85 0.71 -3.15 16.51
N ALA A 86 1.01 -2.85 17.77
CA ALA A 86 2.25 -3.29 18.43
C ALA A 86 2.44 -4.80 18.29
N GLY A 87 3.62 -5.23 17.85
CA GLY A 87 3.97 -6.63 17.62
C GLY A 87 3.35 -7.27 16.38
N ASN A 88 2.51 -6.55 15.64
CA ASN A 88 1.91 -7.09 14.41
C ASN A 88 2.84 -6.98 13.21
N VAL A 89 2.51 -7.77 12.18
CA VAL A 89 3.37 -8.03 11.03
C VAL A 89 2.60 -7.84 9.73
N GLY A 90 3.18 -7.15 8.78
CA GLY A 90 2.85 -7.28 7.36
C GLY A 90 3.59 -8.49 6.81
N PRO A 91 2.90 -9.60 6.46
CA PRO A 91 3.56 -10.84 6.05
C PRO A 91 4.38 -10.65 4.79
N SER A 92 5.44 -11.46 4.64
CA SER A 92 6.31 -11.43 3.47
C SER A 92 5.51 -11.49 2.17
N HIS A 93 5.73 -10.50 1.31
CA HIS A 93 5.07 -10.39 0.00
C HIS A 93 6.00 -9.71 -1.01
N ILE A 94 5.65 -9.81 -2.28
CA ILE A 94 6.43 -9.26 -3.39
C ILE A 94 5.52 -8.51 -4.37
N HIS A 95 5.93 -7.30 -4.76
CA HIS A 95 5.43 -6.62 -5.95
C HIS A 95 6.40 -6.86 -7.10
N ILE A 96 5.92 -7.31 -8.24
CA ILE A 96 6.75 -7.62 -9.41
C ILE A 96 6.80 -6.48 -10.41
N ASP A 97 5.88 -5.54 -10.33
CA ASP A 97 5.62 -4.48 -11.30
C ASP A 97 5.96 -3.07 -10.80
N VAL A 98 6.05 -2.88 -9.49
CA VAL A 98 6.19 -1.54 -8.89
C VAL A 98 7.18 -1.51 -7.74
N GLU A 99 7.81 -0.37 -7.58
CA GLU A 99 8.50 0.04 -6.36
C GLU A 99 7.48 0.34 -5.27
N GLU A 100 7.78 -0.06 -4.03
CA GLU A 100 6.99 0.27 -2.85
C GLU A 100 7.82 1.07 -1.86
N ILE A 101 7.25 2.17 -1.39
CA ILE A 101 7.89 3.06 -0.43
C ILE A 101 7.13 2.99 0.89
N PHE A 102 7.88 2.79 1.98
CA PHE A 102 7.41 2.97 3.34
C PHE A 102 8.09 4.19 3.95
N PHE A 103 7.29 5.10 4.49
CA PHE A 103 7.76 6.26 5.26
C PHE A 103 7.09 6.25 6.62
N VAL A 104 7.87 6.10 7.69
CA VAL A 104 7.35 5.99 9.05
C VAL A 104 6.91 7.36 9.56
N LEU A 105 5.64 7.49 9.93
CA LEU A 105 5.10 8.71 10.54
C LEU A 105 5.16 8.66 12.07
N ARG A 106 5.01 7.45 12.64
CA ARG A 106 5.04 7.24 14.10
C ARG A 106 5.41 5.79 14.40
N GLY A 107 6.17 5.58 15.47
CA GLY A 107 6.54 4.26 15.97
C GLY A 107 7.85 3.75 15.39
N LYS A 108 8.06 2.43 15.48
CA LYS A 108 9.28 1.76 15.02
C LYS A 108 8.92 0.54 14.18
N MET A 109 9.38 0.53 12.95
CA MET A 109 9.14 -0.55 12.01
C MET A 109 10.44 -1.27 11.66
N LYS A 110 10.50 -2.58 11.90
CA LYS A 110 11.55 -3.42 11.32
C LYS A 110 11.10 -3.86 9.94
N VAL A 111 11.91 -3.63 8.95
CA VAL A 111 11.70 -4.12 7.58
C VAL A 111 12.75 -5.16 7.26
N ILE A 112 12.30 -6.30 6.74
CA ILE A 112 13.15 -7.39 6.26
C ILE A 112 12.94 -7.50 4.76
N CYS A 113 14.01 -7.47 3.99
CA CYS A 113 13.99 -7.64 2.54
C CYS A 113 14.76 -8.89 2.14
N GLU A 114 14.20 -9.67 1.21
CA GLU A 114 14.77 -10.95 0.78
C GLU A 114 14.78 -11.04 -0.74
N LYS A 115 15.93 -11.40 -1.31
CA LYS A 115 16.08 -11.65 -2.74
C LYS A 115 17.28 -12.58 -3.00
N ASP A 116 17.09 -13.54 -3.92
CA ASP A 116 18.17 -14.45 -4.39
C ASP A 116 18.93 -15.14 -3.25
N GLY A 117 18.20 -15.57 -2.21
CA GLY A 117 18.77 -16.23 -1.03
C GLY A 117 19.51 -15.29 -0.06
N GLN A 118 19.49 -13.99 -0.31
CA GLN A 118 20.06 -12.97 0.57
C GLN A 118 18.98 -12.30 1.40
N THR A 119 19.29 -11.96 2.64
CA THR A 119 18.39 -11.25 3.56
C THR A 119 19.08 -9.99 4.06
N TRP A 120 18.33 -8.92 4.11
CA TRP A 120 18.74 -7.66 4.70
C TRP A 120 17.61 -7.15 5.62
N GLU A 121 17.96 -6.48 6.72
CA GLU A 121 17.00 -5.89 7.62
C GLU A 121 17.46 -4.56 8.21
N ALA A 122 16.49 -3.70 8.51
CA ALA A 122 16.70 -2.48 9.27
C ALA A 122 15.50 -2.17 10.17
N VAL A 123 15.77 -1.41 11.24
CA VAL A 123 14.72 -0.78 12.05
C VAL A 123 14.64 0.68 11.65
N LEU A 124 13.45 1.08 11.21
CA LEU A 124 13.10 2.43 10.81
C LEU A 124 12.34 3.13 11.95
N GLY A 125 12.75 4.33 12.28
CA GLY A 125 12.07 5.22 13.19
C GLY A 125 11.27 6.30 12.46
N GLU A 126 10.73 7.25 13.22
CA GLU A 126 9.96 8.37 12.64
C GLU A 126 10.78 9.16 11.63
N ARG A 127 10.18 9.41 10.47
CA ARG A 127 10.76 10.10 9.30
C ARG A 127 11.83 9.31 8.53
N ASP A 128 12.05 8.04 8.90
CA ASP A 128 12.84 7.15 8.05
C ASP A 128 12.02 6.63 6.88
N LEU A 129 12.70 6.38 5.77
CA LEU A 129 12.12 5.87 4.55
C LEU A 129 12.91 4.67 4.04
N ILE A 130 12.18 3.69 3.53
CA ILE A 130 12.75 2.67 2.66
C ILE A 130 11.99 2.65 1.33
N SER A 131 12.74 2.52 0.25
CA SER A 131 12.24 2.20 -1.08
C SER A 131 12.59 0.76 -1.40
N VAL A 132 11.58 -0.07 -1.62
CA VAL A 132 11.74 -1.49 -1.94
C VAL A 132 11.51 -1.67 -3.44
N PRO A 133 12.55 -2.05 -4.22
CA PRO A 133 12.43 -2.27 -5.65
C PRO A 133 11.46 -3.42 -5.99
N PRO A 134 10.91 -3.46 -7.22
CA PRO A 134 10.17 -4.61 -7.70
C PRO A 134 11.03 -5.88 -7.63
N GLY A 135 10.38 -7.01 -7.37
CA GLY A 135 11.07 -8.31 -7.31
C GLY A 135 11.87 -8.57 -6.03
N VAL A 136 11.67 -7.78 -4.98
CA VAL A 136 12.20 -8.01 -3.63
C VAL A 136 11.06 -8.39 -2.70
N TYR A 137 11.15 -9.50 -1.98
CA TYR A 137 10.23 -9.80 -0.88
C TYR A 137 10.46 -8.85 0.28
N ARG A 138 9.37 -8.42 0.93
CA ARG A 138 9.44 -7.57 2.12
C ARG A 138 8.47 -8.03 3.19
N THR A 139 8.91 -7.88 4.43
CA THR A 139 8.13 -8.10 5.65
C THR A 139 8.25 -6.85 6.52
N GLU A 140 7.14 -6.33 7.02
CA GLU A 140 7.11 -5.18 7.93
C GLU A 140 6.66 -5.65 9.32
N ILE A 141 7.40 -5.29 10.37
CA ILE A 141 7.10 -5.68 11.74
C ILE A 141 7.07 -4.43 12.61
N ASN A 142 5.98 -4.20 13.30
CA ASN A 142 5.98 -3.18 14.35
C ASN A 142 6.73 -3.71 15.57
N VAL A 143 7.93 -3.19 15.81
CA VAL A 143 8.80 -3.54 16.95
C VAL A 143 8.72 -2.52 18.08
N GLY A 144 7.82 -1.54 17.97
CA GLY A 144 7.49 -0.58 19.05
C GLY A 144 6.46 -1.14 20.02
N GLU A 145 6.17 -0.36 21.06
CA GLU A 145 5.20 -0.69 22.12
C GLU A 145 3.80 -0.16 21.81
N GLU A 146 3.68 0.73 20.81
CA GLU A 146 2.42 1.35 20.39
C GLU A 146 2.13 1.03 18.92
N ASP A 147 0.92 1.39 18.47
CA ASP A 147 0.55 1.29 17.07
C ASP A 147 1.47 2.14 16.19
N ALA A 148 2.12 1.52 15.23
CA ALA A 148 2.90 2.24 14.24
C ALA A 148 1.99 2.77 13.12
N LEU A 149 2.36 3.94 12.59
CA LEU A 149 1.70 4.56 11.45
C LEU A 149 2.76 4.84 10.38
N MET A 150 2.52 4.36 9.17
CA MET A 150 3.40 4.63 8.03
C MET A 150 2.61 5.02 6.78
N CYS A 151 3.23 5.82 5.91
CA CYS A 151 2.79 5.98 4.54
C CYS A 151 3.22 4.77 3.71
N VAL A 152 2.36 4.37 2.78
CA VAL A 152 2.63 3.34 1.77
C VAL A 152 2.34 3.94 0.41
N MET A 153 3.34 3.94 -0.47
CA MET A 153 3.22 4.41 -1.84
C MET A 153 3.66 3.33 -2.81
N LEU A 154 2.86 3.10 -3.84
CA LEU A 154 3.18 2.18 -4.93
C LEU A 154 3.31 2.95 -6.24
N GLY A 155 4.37 2.71 -6.98
CA GLY A 155 4.78 3.45 -8.17
C GLY A 155 3.95 3.17 -9.43
N ALA A 156 2.65 2.89 -9.29
CA ALA A 156 1.72 2.77 -10.41
C ALA A 156 0.31 3.19 -9.99
N PRO A 157 -0.53 3.64 -10.93
CA PRO A 157 -1.93 3.98 -10.64
C PRO A 157 -2.81 2.77 -10.33
N MET A 158 -2.45 1.61 -10.88
CA MET A 158 -3.11 0.32 -10.67
C MET A 158 -2.05 -0.78 -10.52
N PRO A 159 -1.41 -0.87 -9.34
CA PRO A 159 -0.38 -1.89 -9.12
C PRO A 159 -1.00 -3.30 -9.12
N ILE A 160 -0.24 -4.27 -9.61
CA ILE A 160 -0.63 -5.67 -9.52
C ILE A 160 -0.69 -6.07 -8.05
N THR A 161 -1.74 -6.79 -7.68
CA THR A 161 -1.87 -7.32 -6.31
C THR A 161 -0.67 -8.20 -5.96
N PRO A 162 0.01 -7.94 -4.83
CA PRO A 162 1.22 -8.65 -4.47
C PRO A 162 0.96 -10.15 -4.25
N THR A 163 2.00 -10.93 -4.45
CA THR A 163 2.01 -12.37 -4.16
C THR A 163 2.88 -12.68 -2.94
N TYR A 164 2.74 -13.89 -2.41
CA TYR A 164 3.48 -14.36 -1.24
C TYR A 164 4.55 -15.37 -1.65
N PRO A 165 5.54 -15.65 -0.80
CA PRO A 165 6.48 -16.74 -1.04
C PRO A 165 5.73 -18.06 -1.34
N PRO A 166 6.20 -18.90 -2.27
CA PRO A 166 5.49 -20.11 -2.70
C PRO A 166 5.20 -21.11 -1.57
N ASP A 167 6.04 -21.14 -0.56
CA ASP A 167 5.91 -21.96 0.65
C ASP A 167 5.00 -21.34 1.71
N SER A 168 4.65 -20.05 1.57
CA SER A 168 3.74 -19.37 2.48
C SER A 168 2.32 -19.94 2.37
N PRO A 169 1.66 -20.25 3.49
CA PRO A 169 0.24 -20.60 3.49
C PRO A 169 -0.65 -19.55 2.83
N LEU A 170 -0.28 -18.27 2.91
CA LEU A 170 -1.01 -17.17 2.28
C LEU A 170 -1.02 -17.26 0.74
N ALA A 171 -0.02 -17.88 0.13
CA ALA A 171 0.03 -18.08 -1.32
C ALA A 171 -1.10 -18.99 -1.84
N LYS A 172 -1.68 -19.82 -0.96
CA LYS A 172 -2.74 -20.77 -1.28
C LYS A 172 -4.15 -20.20 -1.07
N ILE A 173 -4.26 -19.02 -0.45
CA ILE A 173 -5.55 -18.39 -0.18
C ILE A 173 -6.06 -17.75 -1.46
N LYS A 174 -7.21 -18.21 -1.95
CA LYS A 174 -7.93 -17.55 -3.05
C LYS A 174 -8.50 -16.23 -2.54
N ARG A 175 -8.13 -15.13 -3.17
CA ARG A 175 -8.73 -13.82 -2.89
C ARG A 175 -9.96 -13.65 -3.76
N GLU A 176 -11.08 -13.33 -3.14
CA GLU A 176 -12.22 -12.80 -3.89
C GLU A 176 -11.92 -11.36 -4.29
N ALA A 177 -12.19 -10.99 -5.54
CA ALA A 177 -12.13 -9.60 -5.97
C ALA A 177 -13.20 -8.81 -5.21
N LYS A 178 -12.79 -7.79 -4.45
CA LYS A 178 -13.69 -6.91 -3.67
C LYS A 178 -14.02 -5.65 -4.46
#